data_c3de523c77efc5606e3a974568d65fd2
#
_entry.id   c3de523c77efc5606e3a974568d65fd2
#
_cell.length_a   1.000
_cell.length_b   1.000
_cell.length_c   1.000
_cell.angle_alpha   90.00
_cell.angle_beta   90.00
_cell.angle_gamma   90.00
#
_symmetry.space_group_name_H-M   'P 1'
#
loop_
_entity.id
_entity.type
_entity.pdbx_description
1 polymer ?
#
loop_
_entity_poly.entity_id
_entity_poly.type
_entity_poly.pdbx_seq_one_letter_code
_entity_poly.pdbx_strand_id
1 'polypeptide(L)'
;GYTGIAFPRYEYFSPQLQGLDIAYKLNNQQESVTTEQVADFDAIMSQEYHNKLPAMVTRLVVSTLAKELASYAIVQAARRSNQSNNGAELGALVLTGMFKYLFNTADTRGWETLPKEVQVAHFPIPDDGRLSISPVGSAAQGNYPQGTAIALNKETNIAIVYARALSGEKLIYKVIELQ
;
A
#
# COMPACT_ATOMS: atom_id res chain seq x y z
N GLY A 1 12.68 -28.91 -18.94
CA GLY A 1 12.14 -28.47 -17.66
C GLY A 1 11.69 -27.02 -17.78
N TYR A 2 10.56 -26.68 -17.21
CA TYR A 2 10.04 -25.32 -17.16
C TYR A 2 10.52 -24.65 -15.86
N THR A 3 11.18 -23.51 -15.96
CA THR A 3 11.62 -22.73 -14.81
C THR A 3 10.85 -21.43 -14.80
N GLY A 4 9.93 -21.27 -13.86
CA GLY A 4 9.19 -20.04 -13.63
C GLY A 4 9.92 -19.14 -12.63
N ILE A 5 9.99 -17.85 -12.91
CA ILE A 5 10.49 -16.83 -11.99
C ILE A 5 9.32 -15.88 -11.66
N ALA A 6 8.99 -15.74 -10.37
CA ALA A 6 7.97 -14.82 -9.90
C ALA A 6 8.64 -13.52 -9.47
N PHE A 7 8.12 -12.38 -9.98
CA PHE A 7 8.55 -11.04 -9.59
C PHE A 7 7.44 -10.37 -8.79
N PRO A 8 7.74 -9.65 -7.72
CA PRO A 8 6.78 -8.71 -7.16
C PRO A 8 6.51 -7.63 -8.18
N ARG A 9 5.24 -7.31 -8.40
CA ARG A 9 4.80 -6.20 -9.25
C ARG A 9 4.28 -5.10 -8.36
N TYR A 10 4.74 -3.88 -8.60
CA TYR A 10 4.12 -2.71 -8.01
C TYR A 10 2.83 -2.40 -8.76
N GLU A 11 1.71 -2.33 -8.05
CA GLU A 11 0.41 -2.02 -8.60
C GLU A 11 -0.09 -0.72 -7.97
N TYR A 12 -0.29 0.28 -8.81
CA TYR A 12 -0.79 1.58 -8.40
C TYR A 12 -2.31 1.58 -8.47
N PHE A 13 -2.94 1.90 -7.36
CA PHE A 13 -4.38 2.13 -7.29
C PHE A 13 -4.64 3.62 -7.18
N SER A 14 -5.39 4.20 -8.12
CA SER A 14 -5.77 5.60 -8.04
C SER A 14 -6.50 5.91 -6.74
N PRO A 15 -6.21 7.05 -6.09
CA PRO A 15 -6.92 7.45 -4.90
C PRO A 15 -8.39 7.67 -5.24
N GLN A 16 -9.28 7.13 -4.43
CA GLN A 16 -10.72 7.30 -4.61
C GLN A 16 -11.18 8.70 -4.19
N LEU A 17 -10.42 9.33 -3.32
CA LEU A 17 -10.67 10.64 -2.78
C LEU A 17 -9.58 11.60 -3.27
N GLN A 18 -9.96 12.73 -3.87
CA GLN A 18 -9.00 13.75 -4.31
C GLN A 18 -8.71 14.77 -3.23
N GLY A 19 -9.58 14.89 -2.24
CA GLY A 19 -9.45 15.82 -1.13
C GLY A 19 -10.68 15.86 -0.25
N LEU A 20 -10.63 16.74 0.74
CA LEU A 20 -11.77 17.10 1.57
C LEU A 20 -12.01 18.60 1.39
N ASP A 21 -13.24 18.97 1.12
CA ASP A 21 -13.71 20.35 1.18
C ASP A 21 -14.31 20.62 2.55
N ILE A 22 -13.83 21.67 3.19
CA ILE A 22 -14.21 22.04 4.55
C ILE A 22 -14.91 23.38 4.49
N ALA A 23 -16.22 23.36 4.69
CA ALA A 23 -17.03 24.56 4.75
C ALA A 23 -17.23 25.01 6.21
N TYR A 24 -17.04 26.29 6.47
CA TYR A 24 -17.13 26.90 7.79
C TYR A 24 -17.63 28.33 7.70
N LYS A 25 -17.99 28.95 8.84
CA LYS A 25 -18.47 30.29 8.90
C LYS A 25 -17.47 31.21 9.60
N LEU A 26 -17.06 32.29 8.92
CA LEU A 26 -16.15 33.28 9.43
C LEU A 26 -16.70 34.69 9.14
N ASN A 27 -16.70 35.58 10.12
CA ASN A 27 -17.25 36.96 9.99
C ASN A 27 -18.66 36.98 9.38
N ASN A 28 -19.51 36.04 9.78
CA ASN A 28 -20.86 35.85 9.27
C ASN A 28 -20.97 35.50 7.78
N GLN A 29 -19.85 35.17 7.12
CA GLN A 29 -19.78 34.70 5.73
C GLN A 29 -19.43 33.21 5.70
N GLN A 30 -19.93 32.52 4.68
CA GLN A 30 -19.58 31.12 4.46
C GLN A 30 -18.32 31.07 3.64
N GLU A 31 -17.31 30.37 4.18
CA GLU A 31 -16.02 30.15 3.59
C GLU A 31 -15.82 28.66 3.36
N SER A 32 -14.95 28.30 2.45
CA SER A 32 -14.51 26.91 2.28
C SER A 32 -13.02 26.83 1.96
N VAL A 33 -12.42 25.72 2.36
CA VAL A 33 -11.03 25.39 2.07
C VAL A 33 -10.95 23.91 1.71
N THR A 34 -10.18 23.61 0.67
CA THR A 34 -9.91 22.23 0.26
C THR A 34 -8.56 21.81 0.80
N THR A 35 -8.44 20.54 1.21
CA THR A 35 -7.17 19.97 1.65
C THR A 35 -6.17 19.90 0.51
N GLU A 36 -4.90 20.18 0.82
CA GLU A 36 -3.78 20.07 -0.09
C GLU A 36 -2.90 18.86 0.25
N GLN A 37 -2.41 18.18 -0.77
CA GLN A 37 -1.54 17.04 -0.61
C GLN A 37 -0.15 17.49 -0.14
N VAL A 38 0.29 17.00 1.01
CA VAL A 38 1.62 17.28 1.58
C VAL A 38 2.57 16.10 1.48
N ALA A 39 2.04 14.90 1.34
CA ALA A 39 2.84 13.69 1.14
C ALA A 39 2.11 12.68 0.25
N ASP A 40 2.84 12.11 -0.69
CA ASP A 40 2.41 11.03 -1.57
C ASP A 40 3.28 9.79 -1.31
N PHE A 41 2.75 8.87 -0.52
CA PHE A 41 3.47 7.63 -0.19
C PHE A 41 3.53 6.67 -1.39
N ASP A 42 2.54 6.69 -2.26
CA ASP A 42 2.56 5.85 -3.46
C ASP A 42 3.68 6.29 -4.42
N ALA A 43 3.89 7.59 -4.59
CA ALA A 43 5.00 8.10 -5.39
C ALA A 43 6.36 7.72 -4.80
N ILE A 44 6.52 7.86 -3.48
CA ILE A 44 7.74 7.48 -2.76
C ILE A 44 8.00 5.97 -2.90
N MET A 45 6.99 5.15 -2.67
CA MET A 45 7.09 3.69 -2.76
C MET A 45 7.36 3.23 -4.19
N SER A 46 6.74 3.86 -5.18
CA SER A 46 6.99 3.59 -6.59
C SER A 46 8.45 3.90 -6.97
N GLN A 47 8.96 5.04 -6.56
CA GLN A 47 10.35 5.41 -6.80
C GLN A 47 11.33 4.44 -6.13
N GLU A 48 11.07 4.09 -4.87
CA GLU A 48 11.88 3.12 -4.11
C GLU A 48 11.87 1.74 -4.78
N TYR A 49 10.69 1.29 -5.24
CA TYR A 49 10.55 0.05 -5.98
C TYR A 49 11.38 0.06 -7.26
N HIS A 50 11.28 1.12 -8.08
CA HIS A 50 12.05 1.24 -9.33
C HIS A 50 13.56 1.28 -9.07
N ASN A 51 13.99 1.94 -8.01
CA ASN A 51 15.41 1.99 -7.63
C ASN A 51 15.94 0.62 -7.20
N LYS A 52 15.13 -0.19 -6.54
CA LYS A 52 15.51 -1.52 -6.05
C LYS A 52 15.27 -2.64 -7.07
N LEU A 53 14.43 -2.40 -8.08
CA LEU A 53 14.06 -3.40 -9.08
C LEU A 53 15.26 -4.07 -9.75
N PRO A 54 16.31 -3.35 -10.23
CA PRO A 54 17.45 -3.98 -10.86
C PRO A 54 18.18 -4.96 -9.92
N ALA A 55 18.39 -4.58 -8.67
CA ALA A 55 19.03 -5.43 -7.67
C ALA A 55 18.17 -6.64 -7.31
N MET A 56 16.86 -6.48 -7.20
CA MET A 56 15.92 -7.59 -6.98
C MET A 56 15.92 -8.58 -8.14
N VAL A 57 15.86 -8.08 -9.37
CA VAL A 57 15.90 -8.93 -10.58
C VAL A 57 17.22 -9.68 -10.66
N THR A 58 18.34 -9.00 -10.47
CA THR A 58 19.67 -9.64 -10.47
C THR A 58 19.75 -10.74 -9.41
N ARG A 59 19.31 -10.47 -8.19
CA ARG A 59 19.31 -11.45 -7.10
C ARG A 59 18.44 -12.66 -7.42
N LEU A 60 17.25 -12.45 -8.00
CA LEU A 60 16.33 -13.52 -8.40
C LEU A 60 16.96 -14.38 -9.49
N VAL A 61 17.52 -13.77 -10.54
CA VAL A 61 18.16 -14.49 -11.63
C VAL A 61 19.34 -15.32 -11.12
N VAL A 62 20.25 -14.71 -10.36
CA VAL A 62 21.41 -15.42 -9.78
C VAL A 62 20.96 -16.56 -8.86
N SER A 63 19.98 -16.31 -7.99
CA SER A 63 19.43 -17.33 -7.09
C SER A 63 18.80 -18.49 -7.86
N THR A 64 18.07 -18.20 -8.94
CA THR A 64 17.43 -19.23 -9.77
C THR A 64 18.47 -20.06 -10.49
N LEU A 65 19.49 -19.44 -11.10
CA LEU A 65 20.59 -20.15 -11.75
C LEU A 65 21.35 -21.02 -10.76
N ALA A 66 21.65 -20.52 -9.55
CA ALA A 66 22.31 -21.33 -8.52
C ALA A 66 21.47 -22.55 -8.11
N LYS A 67 20.14 -22.38 -7.97
CA LYS A 67 19.23 -23.50 -7.68
C LYS A 67 19.17 -24.51 -8.82
N GLU A 68 19.17 -24.06 -10.07
CA GLU A 68 19.21 -24.95 -11.23
C GLU A 68 20.51 -25.76 -11.30
N LEU A 69 21.64 -25.09 -11.09
CA LEU A 69 22.95 -25.78 -11.06
C LEU A 69 23.01 -26.78 -9.91
N ALA A 70 22.57 -26.43 -8.71
CA ALA A 70 22.50 -27.33 -7.57
C ALA A 70 21.60 -28.55 -7.87
N SER A 71 20.43 -28.31 -8.45
CA SER A 71 19.49 -29.36 -8.86
C SER A 71 20.10 -30.31 -9.87
N TYR A 72 20.79 -29.78 -10.88
CA TYR A 72 21.47 -30.56 -11.86
C TYR A 72 22.59 -31.43 -11.24
N ALA A 73 23.38 -30.84 -10.33
CA ALA A 73 24.43 -31.56 -9.60
C ALA A 73 23.87 -32.72 -8.76
N ILE A 74 22.74 -32.50 -8.06
CA ILE A 74 22.07 -33.54 -7.25
C ILE A 74 21.59 -34.69 -8.12
N VAL A 75 20.95 -34.40 -9.27
CA VAL A 75 20.47 -35.44 -10.20
C VAL A 75 21.64 -36.19 -10.79
N GLN A 76 22.72 -35.53 -11.18
CA GLN A 76 23.92 -36.16 -11.71
C GLN A 76 24.61 -37.05 -10.66
N ALA A 77 24.70 -36.60 -9.41
CA ALA A 77 25.25 -37.41 -8.32
C ALA A 77 24.40 -38.68 -8.08
N ALA A 78 23.07 -38.54 -8.07
CA ALA A 78 22.13 -39.65 -7.93
C ALA A 78 22.29 -40.68 -9.08
N ARG A 79 22.48 -40.23 -10.32
CA ARG A 79 22.73 -41.10 -11.48
C ARG A 79 24.05 -41.84 -11.38
N ARG A 80 25.11 -41.20 -10.87
CA ARG A 80 26.43 -41.80 -10.73
C ARG A 80 26.49 -42.81 -9.59
N SER A 81 25.79 -42.57 -8.49
CA SER A 81 25.81 -43.43 -7.30
C SER A 81 24.97 -44.71 -7.46
N ASN A 82 24.05 -44.75 -8.43
CA ASN A 82 23.02 -45.77 -8.46
C ASN A 82 22.82 -46.34 -9.89
N GLN A 83 23.77 -47.12 -10.33
CA GLN A 83 23.74 -47.80 -11.63
C GLN A 83 22.57 -48.82 -11.77
N SER A 84 21.77 -49.04 -10.72
CA SER A 84 20.73 -50.08 -10.70
C SER A 84 19.36 -49.67 -10.09
N ASN A 85 19.16 -48.43 -9.62
CA ASN A 85 17.92 -48.10 -8.91
C ASN A 85 17.27 -46.77 -9.38
N ASN A 86 16.31 -46.88 -10.29
CA ASN A 86 15.51 -45.74 -10.78
C ASN A 86 14.79 -44.93 -9.66
N GLY A 87 14.66 -45.52 -8.49
CA GLY A 87 13.97 -44.87 -7.34
C GLY A 87 14.75 -43.69 -6.75
N ALA A 88 16.09 -43.73 -6.74
CA ALA A 88 16.87 -42.60 -6.21
C ALA A 88 16.86 -41.40 -7.14
N GLU A 89 16.85 -41.62 -8.46
CA GLU A 89 16.73 -40.55 -9.45
C GLU A 89 15.35 -39.89 -9.38
N LEU A 90 14.28 -40.70 -9.30
CA LEU A 90 12.91 -40.17 -9.12
C LEU A 90 12.75 -39.38 -7.81
N GLY A 91 13.31 -39.89 -6.71
CA GLY A 91 13.31 -39.20 -5.42
C GLY A 91 14.04 -37.85 -5.50
N ALA A 92 15.21 -37.78 -6.13
CA ALA A 92 15.95 -36.54 -6.32
C ALA A 92 15.19 -35.53 -7.19
N LEU A 93 14.51 -35.98 -8.26
CA LEU A 93 13.70 -35.14 -9.12
C LEU A 93 12.47 -34.56 -8.37
N VAL A 94 11.79 -35.39 -7.59
CA VAL A 94 10.63 -34.95 -6.79
C VAL A 94 11.05 -33.93 -5.73
N LEU A 95 12.09 -34.20 -4.96
CA LEU A 95 12.63 -33.30 -3.94
C LEU A 95 13.07 -31.97 -4.56
N THR A 96 13.72 -32.00 -5.71
CA THR A 96 14.19 -30.82 -6.43
C THR A 96 13.00 -30.00 -6.95
N GLY A 97 11.95 -30.64 -7.46
CA GLY A 97 10.72 -30.00 -7.90
C GLY A 97 9.97 -29.32 -6.74
N MET A 98 9.83 -30.02 -5.61
CA MET A 98 9.22 -29.45 -4.40
C MET A 98 10.02 -28.26 -3.85
N PHE A 99 11.35 -28.39 -3.81
CA PHE A 99 12.22 -27.31 -3.37
C PHE A 99 12.07 -26.06 -4.25
N LYS A 100 12.05 -26.20 -5.57
CA LYS A 100 11.82 -25.10 -6.51
C LYS A 100 10.48 -24.44 -6.30
N TYR A 101 9.43 -25.21 -6.10
CA TYR A 101 8.09 -24.69 -5.86
C TYR A 101 7.99 -23.88 -4.55
N LEU A 102 8.50 -24.43 -3.45
CA LEU A 102 8.43 -23.81 -2.14
C LEU A 102 9.24 -22.52 -2.01
N PHE A 103 10.40 -22.45 -2.70
CA PHE A 103 11.30 -21.29 -2.59
C PHE A 103 11.21 -20.28 -3.74
N ASN A 104 10.27 -20.47 -4.66
CA ASN A 104 10.09 -19.56 -5.79
C ASN A 104 8.82 -18.69 -5.64
N THR A 105 8.37 -18.47 -4.41
CA THR A 105 7.22 -17.61 -4.13
C THR A 105 7.70 -16.18 -3.95
N ALA A 106 7.11 -15.23 -4.67
CA ALA A 106 7.38 -13.82 -4.47
C ALA A 106 6.87 -13.38 -3.08
N ASP A 107 7.66 -12.57 -2.36
CA ASP A 107 7.22 -11.95 -1.12
C ASP A 107 6.23 -10.82 -1.46
N THR A 108 4.95 -11.07 -1.23
CA THR A 108 3.86 -10.14 -1.49
C THR A 108 3.39 -9.41 -0.23
N ARG A 109 4.13 -9.52 0.89
CA ARG A 109 3.79 -8.80 2.11
C ARG A 109 3.90 -7.31 1.89
N GLY A 110 2.80 -6.61 2.01
CA GLY A 110 2.70 -5.16 1.92
C GLY A 110 2.20 -4.54 3.21
N TRP A 111 2.45 -3.26 3.40
CA TRP A 111 1.91 -2.49 4.53
C TRP A 111 0.52 -1.96 4.15
N GLU A 112 -0.50 -2.76 4.33
CA GLU A 112 -1.89 -2.39 4.03
C GLU A 112 -2.42 -1.23 4.88
N THR A 113 -1.74 -0.93 6.00
CA THR A 113 -2.13 0.15 6.91
C THR A 113 -1.48 1.49 6.60
N LEU A 114 -0.51 1.53 5.67
CA LEU A 114 0.14 2.76 5.27
C LEU A 114 -0.86 3.63 4.49
N PRO A 115 -1.03 4.93 4.85
CA PRO A 115 -1.86 5.81 4.04
C PRO A 115 -1.23 6.01 2.66
N LYS A 116 -2.04 6.14 1.63
CA LYS A 116 -1.58 6.46 0.28
C LYS A 116 -1.01 7.87 0.21
N GLU A 117 -1.71 8.79 0.82
CA GLU A 117 -1.37 10.21 0.85
C GLU A 117 -1.75 10.84 2.18
N VAL A 118 -1.13 11.94 2.50
CA VAL A 118 -1.50 12.82 3.59
C VAL A 118 -1.83 14.19 3.02
N GLN A 119 -2.97 14.71 3.42
CA GLN A 119 -3.45 16.02 3.03
C GLN A 119 -3.67 16.89 4.27
N VAL A 120 -3.51 18.19 4.12
CA VAL A 120 -3.65 19.15 5.20
C VAL A 120 -4.44 20.35 4.70
N ALA A 121 -5.30 20.90 5.54
CA ALA A 121 -5.89 22.24 5.39
C ALA A 121 -5.68 23.02 6.70
N HIS A 122 -5.44 24.30 6.57
CA HIS A 122 -5.32 25.22 7.70
C HIS A 122 -6.30 26.38 7.50
N PHE A 123 -7.09 26.67 8.51
CA PHE A 123 -8.08 27.73 8.48
C PHE A 123 -8.37 28.25 9.89
N PRO A 124 -8.93 29.46 10.03
CA PRO A 124 -9.34 30.00 11.34
C PRO A 124 -10.45 29.16 11.97
N ILE A 125 -10.53 29.22 13.30
CA ILE A 125 -11.65 28.59 14.02
C ILE A 125 -12.96 29.27 13.62
N PRO A 126 -14.00 28.50 13.26
CA PRO A 126 -15.31 29.05 12.88
C PRO A 126 -15.96 29.82 14.00
N ASP A 127 -16.63 30.94 13.67
CA ASP A 127 -17.32 31.80 14.65
C ASP A 127 -18.40 31.06 15.47
N ASP A 128 -19.07 30.10 14.83
CA ASP A 128 -20.11 29.27 15.45
C ASP A 128 -19.58 27.92 15.97
N GLY A 129 -18.27 27.69 15.86
CA GLY A 129 -17.64 26.42 16.23
C GLY A 129 -18.10 25.25 15.38
N ARG A 130 -18.67 25.48 14.20
CA ARG A 130 -19.19 24.42 13.33
C ARG A 130 -18.45 24.37 12.00
N LEU A 131 -18.13 23.18 11.56
CA LEU A 131 -17.57 22.94 10.24
C LEU A 131 -18.26 21.74 9.59
N SER A 132 -18.31 21.74 8.27
CA SER A 132 -18.87 20.66 7.46
C SER A 132 -17.80 20.13 6.53
N ILE A 133 -17.54 18.83 6.60
CA ILE A 133 -16.54 18.18 5.76
C ILE A 133 -17.24 17.38 4.66
N SER A 134 -16.85 17.65 3.43
CA SER A 134 -17.35 16.95 2.24
C SER A 134 -16.19 16.37 1.43
N PRO A 135 -16.26 15.12 1.02
CA PRO A 135 -15.26 14.50 0.15
C PRO A 135 -15.31 15.08 -1.27
N VAL A 136 -14.12 15.30 -1.86
CA VAL A 136 -13.97 15.82 -3.23
C VAL A 136 -13.40 14.71 -4.13
N GLY A 137 -13.97 14.58 -5.32
CA GLY A 137 -13.53 13.63 -6.34
C GLY A 137 -14.68 12.86 -6.98
N SER A 138 -14.43 12.27 -8.14
CA SER A 138 -15.45 11.56 -8.93
C SER A 138 -15.99 10.31 -8.23
N ALA A 139 -15.17 9.62 -7.46
CA ALA A 139 -15.58 8.46 -6.68
C ALA A 139 -16.23 8.83 -5.33
N ALA A 140 -16.09 10.09 -4.91
CA ALA A 140 -16.64 10.57 -3.64
C ALA A 140 -18.17 10.76 -3.66
N GLN A 141 -18.75 10.96 -4.84
CA GLN A 141 -20.17 11.32 -4.96
C GLN A 141 -21.15 10.18 -4.65
N GLY A 142 -20.70 8.93 -4.57
CA GLY A 142 -21.58 7.78 -4.31
C GLY A 142 -21.33 7.04 -2.99
N ASN A 143 -20.13 7.11 -2.46
CA ASN A 143 -19.68 6.18 -1.42
C ASN A 143 -19.39 6.83 -0.06
N TYR A 144 -19.17 8.14 0.00
CA TYR A 144 -18.85 8.83 1.24
C TYR A 144 -19.96 9.77 1.69
N PRO A 145 -20.20 9.91 3.02
CA PRO A 145 -21.17 10.84 3.54
C PRO A 145 -20.78 12.28 3.19
N GLN A 146 -21.71 13.01 2.59
CA GLN A 146 -21.56 14.42 2.25
C GLN A 146 -21.95 15.30 3.44
N GLY A 147 -21.24 16.41 3.62
CA GLY A 147 -21.60 17.42 4.59
C GLY A 147 -21.58 16.95 6.04
N THR A 148 -20.59 16.12 6.41
CA THR A 148 -20.51 15.70 7.80
C THR A 148 -20.19 16.88 8.71
N ALA A 149 -21.12 17.19 9.60
CA ALA A 149 -20.99 18.28 10.55
C ALA A 149 -20.12 17.87 11.74
N ILE A 150 -19.15 18.72 12.06
CA ILE A 150 -18.32 18.63 13.26
C ILE A 150 -18.55 19.88 14.07
N ALA A 151 -18.79 19.73 15.37
CA ALA A 151 -18.91 20.82 16.31
C ALA A 151 -17.66 20.89 17.19
N LEU A 152 -17.07 22.07 17.28
CA LEU A 152 -15.98 22.42 18.19
C LEU A 152 -16.51 23.05 19.44
N ASN A 153 -15.79 22.89 20.53
CA ASN A 153 -16.15 23.57 21.78
C ASN A 153 -15.90 25.08 21.65
N LYS A 154 -16.73 25.89 22.29
CA LYS A 154 -16.64 27.36 22.21
C LYS A 154 -15.39 27.97 22.84
N GLU A 155 -14.73 27.21 23.71
CA GLU A 155 -13.51 27.64 24.41
C GLU A 155 -12.23 27.15 23.71
N THR A 156 -12.37 26.55 22.53
CA THR A 156 -11.25 25.97 21.78
C THR A 156 -10.44 27.09 21.13
N ASN A 157 -9.16 27.15 21.44
CA ASN A 157 -8.19 28.03 20.77
C ASN A 157 -7.52 27.38 19.59
N ILE A 158 -7.26 26.09 19.68
CA ILE A 158 -6.65 25.27 18.62
C ILE A 158 -7.41 23.96 18.51
N ALA A 159 -7.78 23.57 17.29
CA ALA A 159 -8.39 22.28 17.02
C ALA A 159 -7.60 21.53 15.92
N ILE A 160 -7.42 20.25 16.12
CA ILE A 160 -6.92 19.35 15.09
C ILE A 160 -8.03 18.37 14.76
N VAL A 161 -8.50 18.41 13.52
CA VAL A 161 -9.46 17.45 13.00
C VAL A 161 -8.69 16.43 12.15
N TYR A 162 -8.51 15.25 12.69
CA TYR A 162 -7.93 14.13 11.96
C TYR A 162 -9.03 13.38 11.22
N ALA A 163 -8.89 13.27 9.90
CA ALA A 163 -9.80 12.49 9.06
C ALA A 163 -9.05 11.36 8.37
N ARG A 164 -9.62 10.17 8.34
CA ARG A 164 -9.07 9.00 7.64
C ARG A 164 -10.13 8.39 6.73
N ALA A 165 -9.86 8.39 5.44
CA ALA A 165 -10.63 7.66 4.46
C ALA A 165 -10.12 6.21 4.38
N LEU A 166 -11.00 5.25 4.63
CA LEU A 166 -10.76 3.83 4.39
C LEU A 166 -11.38 3.48 3.05
N SER A 167 -10.78 2.50 2.35
CA SER A 167 -11.19 2.10 0.99
C SER A 167 -12.72 2.04 0.82
N GLY A 168 -13.21 2.93 -0.01
CA GLY A 168 -14.51 2.84 -0.66
C GLY A 168 -15.72 3.42 0.05
N GLU A 169 -15.83 3.48 1.39
CA GLU A 169 -17.15 3.77 1.99
C GLU A 169 -17.13 4.48 3.33
N LYS A 170 -15.99 4.59 4.00
CA LYS A 170 -15.96 5.10 5.37
C LYS A 170 -14.93 6.19 5.58
N LEU A 171 -15.42 7.33 6.04
CA LEU A 171 -14.62 8.43 6.56
C LEU A 171 -14.70 8.41 8.10
N ILE A 172 -13.56 8.29 8.75
CA ILE A 172 -13.44 8.29 10.21
C ILE A 172 -12.76 9.58 10.61
N TYR A 173 -13.31 10.27 11.60
CA TYR A 173 -12.68 11.48 12.16
C TYR A 173 -12.48 11.39 13.65
N LYS A 174 -11.48 12.13 14.09
CA LYS A 174 -11.20 12.41 15.49
C LYS A 174 -10.90 13.89 15.64
N VAL A 175 -11.54 14.53 16.59
CA VAL A 175 -11.29 15.92 16.95
C VAL A 175 -10.44 15.94 18.21
N ILE A 176 -9.40 16.77 18.19
CA ILE A 176 -8.54 17.05 19.34
C ILE A 176 -8.56 18.54 19.53
N GLU A 177 -9.02 18.99 20.67
CA GLU A 177 -9.20 20.41 21.03
C GLU A 177 -8.22 20.78 22.13
N LEU A 178 -7.58 21.93 21.98
CA LEU A 178 -6.70 22.55 22.96
C LEU A 178 -7.29 23.87 23.38
N GLN A 179 -7.39 24.07 24.68
CA GLN A 179 -7.84 25.30 25.33
C GLN A 179 -6.71 26.25 25.58
#